data_2992afbc3df6730c43dfd29ce99161dc
#
_entry.id   2992afbc3df6730c43dfd29ce99161dc
#
_cell.length_a   1.000
_cell.length_b   1.000
_cell.length_c   1.000
_cell.angle_alpha   90.00
_cell.angle_beta   90.00
_cell.angle_gamma   90.00
#
_symmetry.space_group_name_H-M   'P 1'
#
loop_
_entity.id
_entity.type
_entity.pdbx_description
1 polymer ?
#
loop_
_entity_poly.entity_id
_entity_poly.type
_entity_poly.pdbx_seq_one_letter_code
_entity_poly.pdbx_strand_id
1 'polypeptide(L)'
;YHNIFGPEGTWFGGREKAPAAICRKVAYAEDTDTIEVWGDGKQTRSFLFIDECIEATRRMMDSDFIGPVNIGSEEMVTINQLVDTAAKVAGKKIDKKHIDGPLGVRGRNSNNDLIRKELGWDYSMTLEEGIRRTYNWIMREIAKDVMEGEVVEPVGTI
;
A
#
# COMPACT_ATOMS: atom_id res chain seq x y z
N TYR A 1 -10.74 1.70 -10.00
CA TYR A 1 -9.44 1.31 -9.42
C TYR A 1 -9.56 1.21 -7.91
N HIS A 2 -8.99 0.12 -7.32
CA HIS A 2 -9.02 -0.15 -5.88
C HIS A 2 -7.64 -0.03 -5.25
N ASN A 3 -7.40 1.08 -4.50
CA ASN A 3 -6.21 1.29 -3.65
C ASN A 3 -4.89 0.91 -4.33
N ILE A 4 -4.57 1.57 -5.41
CA ILE A 4 -3.32 1.35 -6.13
C ILE A 4 -2.15 1.90 -5.33
N PHE A 5 -1.04 1.15 -5.26
CA PHE A 5 0.18 1.54 -4.57
C PHE A 5 1.42 1.02 -5.30
N GLY A 6 2.58 1.59 -5.01
CA GLY A 6 3.85 1.18 -5.60
C GLY A 6 4.90 2.28 -5.49
N PRO A 7 6.09 2.04 -6.05
CA PRO A 7 7.14 3.05 -6.20
C PRO A 7 6.67 4.28 -6.98
N GLU A 8 7.43 5.38 -6.86
CA GLU A 8 7.26 6.65 -7.59
C GLU A 8 5.96 7.40 -7.29
N GLY A 9 5.18 6.92 -6.32
CA GLY A 9 4.00 7.62 -5.80
C GLY A 9 4.33 8.54 -4.63
N THR A 10 3.34 9.33 -4.20
CA THR A 10 3.48 10.13 -2.98
C THR A 10 3.68 9.21 -1.78
N TRP A 11 4.78 9.40 -1.05
CA TRP A 11 5.14 8.58 0.11
C TRP A 11 5.26 9.38 1.42
N PHE A 12 5.20 10.73 1.34
CA PHE A 12 5.15 11.63 2.50
C PHE A 12 4.31 12.88 2.20
N GLY A 13 4.07 13.73 3.22
CA GLY A 13 3.38 15.01 3.07
C GLY A 13 1.86 14.96 3.26
N GLY A 14 1.29 13.85 3.77
CA GLY A 14 -0.12 13.72 4.19
C GLY A 14 -1.09 13.36 3.05
N ARG A 15 -0.60 13.05 1.86
CA ARG A 15 -1.41 12.59 0.72
C ARG A 15 -1.13 11.14 0.33
N GLU A 16 -0.16 10.52 1.01
CA GLU A 16 0.24 9.16 0.76
C GLU A 16 -0.87 8.16 1.11
N LYS A 17 -0.91 7.06 0.38
CA LYS A 17 -1.79 5.94 0.68
C LYS A 17 -1.19 5.09 1.82
N ALA A 18 -2.05 4.34 2.53
CA ALA A 18 -1.66 3.55 3.69
C ALA A 18 -0.42 2.65 3.45
N PRO A 19 -0.26 1.93 2.33
CA PRO A 19 0.94 1.14 2.10
C PRO A 19 2.23 1.98 2.09
N ALA A 20 2.24 3.13 1.41
CA ALA A 20 3.40 4.01 1.36
C ALA A 20 3.69 4.66 2.72
N ALA A 21 2.65 5.15 3.40
CA ALA A 21 2.78 5.73 4.72
C ALA A 21 3.32 4.73 5.76
N ILE A 22 2.84 3.48 5.74
CA ILE A 22 3.31 2.43 6.64
C ILE A 22 4.76 2.04 6.30
N CYS A 23 5.09 1.86 5.01
CA CYS A 23 6.47 1.60 4.59
C CYS A 23 7.42 2.70 5.08
N ARG A 24 7.03 3.98 4.96
CA ARG A 24 7.82 5.12 5.45
C ARG A 24 8.00 5.05 6.96
N LYS A 25 6.92 4.87 7.73
CA LYS A 25 7.01 4.78 9.19
C LYS A 25 7.93 3.65 9.63
N VAL A 26 7.81 2.47 9.02
CA VAL A 26 8.68 1.33 9.32
C VAL A 26 10.12 1.58 8.86
N ALA A 27 10.34 2.34 7.78
CA ALA A 27 11.68 2.70 7.32
C ALA A 27 12.42 3.55 8.36
N TYR A 28 11.76 4.55 8.93
CA TYR A 28 12.33 5.43 9.95
C TYR A 28 12.38 4.81 11.36
N ALA A 29 11.52 3.83 11.66
CA ALA A 29 11.50 3.16 12.96
C ALA A 29 12.78 2.31 13.18
N GLU A 30 13.27 2.28 14.39
CA GLU A 30 14.26 1.30 14.84
C GLU A 30 13.59 -0.05 15.17
N ASP A 31 14.40 -1.10 15.38
CA ASP A 31 13.87 -2.39 15.85
C ASP A 31 13.26 -2.23 17.24
N THR A 32 12.06 -2.80 17.44
CA THR A 32 11.23 -2.65 18.65
C THR A 32 10.55 -1.30 18.86
N ASP A 33 10.62 -0.40 17.91
CA ASP A 33 9.85 0.85 17.96
C ASP A 33 8.34 0.64 17.84
N THR A 34 7.60 1.67 18.25
CA THR A 34 6.13 1.70 18.17
C THR A 34 5.68 2.70 17.13
N ILE A 35 4.83 2.26 16.19
CA ILE A 35 4.18 3.17 15.25
C ILE A 35 2.71 3.39 15.58
N GLU A 36 2.20 4.59 15.30
CA GLU A 36 0.81 4.93 15.53
C GLU A 36 -0.08 4.47 14.38
N VAL A 37 -1.22 3.87 14.73
CA VAL A 37 -2.25 3.37 13.82
C VAL A 37 -3.59 3.96 14.23
N TRP A 38 -4.31 4.59 13.29
CA TRP A 38 -5.64 5.13 13.55
C TRP A 38 -6.68 4.05 13.83
N GLY A 39 -7.47 4.27 14.86
CA GLY A 39 -8.53 3.38 15.29
C GLY A 39 -8.01 2.06 15.84
N ASP A 40 -8.78 1.00 15.67
CA ASP A 40 -8.43 -0.34 16.16
C ASP A 40 -7.54 -1.14 15.17
N GLY A 41 -7.23 -0.57 14.03
CA GLY A 41 -6.44 -1.21 12.98
C GLY A 41 -7.11 -2.42 12.32
N LYS A 42 -8.40 -2.69 12.62
CA LYS A 42 -9.16 -3.83 12.09
C LYS A 42 -9.95 -3.50 10.82
N GLN A 43 -9.94 -2.26 10.38
CA GLN A 43 -10.52 -1.90 9.09
C GLN A 43 -9.76 -2.62 7.97
N THR A 44 -10.51 -3.19 7.03
CA THR A 44 -9.95 -4.03 5.97
C THR A 44 -9.91 -3.33 4.62
N ARG A 45 -8.85 -3.56 3.87
CA ARG A 45 -8.66 -3.07 2.50
C ARG A 45 -7.96 -4.13 1.66
N SER A 46 -8.20 -4.07 0.37
CA SER A 46 -7.32 -4.70 -0.61
C SER A 46 -6.46 -3.63 -1.28
N PHE A 47 -5.27 -4.00 -1.70
CA PHE A 47 -4.31 -3.10 -2.34
C PHE A 47 -3.75 -3.76 -3.58
N LEU A 48 -3.79 -3.06 -4.72
CA LEU A 48 -3.25 -3.54 -5.98
C LEU A 48 -1.94 -2.84 -6.31
N PHE A 49 -0.92 -3.61 -6.66
CA PHE A 49 0.36 -3.05 -7.08
C PHE A 49 0.25 -2.36 -8.43
N ILE A 50 1.02 -1.28 -8.62
CA ILE A 50 0.88 -0.37 -9.78
C ILE A 50 1.09 -1.09 -11.12
N ASP A 51 2.06 -1.99 -11.24
CA ASP A 51 2.35 -2.69 -12.50
C ASP A 51 1.15 -3.56 -12.94
N GLU A 52 0.48 -4.22 -11.98
CA GLU A 52 -0.74 -5.00 -12.22
C GLU A 52 -1.89 -4.09 -12.69
N CYS A 53 -2.01 -2.92 -12.12
CA CYS A 53 -3.00 -1.92 -12.52
C CYS A 53 -2.75 -1.43 -13.96
N ILE A 54 -1.50 -1.17 -14.32
CA ILE A 54 -1.10 -0.75 -15.67
C ILE A 54 -1.41 -1.85 -16.68
N GLU A 55 -1.08 -3.10 -16.36
CA GLU A 55 -1.35 -4.24 -17.25
C GLU A 55 -2.85 -4.43 -17.47
N ALA A 56 -3.66 -4.39 -16.41
CA ALA A 56 -5.13 -4.47 -16.53
C ALA A 56 -5.68 -3.31 -17.37
N THR A 57 -5.17 -2.11 -17.18
CA THR A 57 -5.57 -0.92 -17.94
C THR A 57 -5.23 -1.07 -19.41
N ARG A 58 -4.02 -1.57 -19.75
CA ARG A 58 -3.63 -1.87 -21.13
C ARG A 58 -4.57 -2.86 -21.79
N ARG A 59 -4.85 -3.99 -21.13
CA ARG A 59 -5.79 -4.98 -21.66
C ARG A 59 -7.17 -4.40 -21.89
N MET A 60 -7.64 -3.53 -20.99
CA MET A 60 -8.90 -2.82 -21.16
C MET A 60 -8.89 -1.92 -22.40
N MET A 61 -7.80 -1.18 -22.65
CA MET A 61 -7.66 -0.30 -23.82
C MET A 61 -7.59 -1.08 -25.14
N ASP A 62 -6.98 -2.27 -25.12
CA ASP A 62 -6.82 -3.14 -26.29
C ASP A 62 -8.06 -4.03 -26.56
N SER A 63 -9.09 -3.95 -25.69
CA SER A 63 -10.31 -4.78 -25.80
C SER A 63 -11.49 -4.02 -26.41
N ASP A 64 -12.45 -4.76 -26.94
CA ASP A 64 -13.75 -4.23 -27.39
C ASP A 64 -14.77 -4.08 -26.23
N PHE A 65 -14.36 -4.38 -24.99
CA PHE A 65 -15.25 -4.30 -23.83
C PHE A 65 -15.62 -2.85 -23.52
N ILE A 66 -16.92 -2.57 -23.53
CA ILE A 66 -17.48 -1.23 -23.23
C ILE A 66 -18.28 -1.34 -21.93
N GLY A 67 -17.72 -0.86 -20.85
CA GLY A 67 -18.43 -0.83 -19.58
C GLY A 67 -17.49 -0.63 -18.40
N PRO A 68 -18.04 -0.32 -17.21
CA PRO A 68 -17.23 -0.21 -16.01
C PRO A 68 -16.79 -1.59 -15.55
N VAL A 69 -15.53 -1.70 -15.12
CA VAL A 69 -14.96 -2.90 -14.54
C VAL A 69 -14.07 -2.52 -13.35
N ASN A 70 -14.06 -3.35 -12.32
CA ASN A 70 -13.16 -3.18 -11.22
C ASN A 70 -11.74 -3.65 -11.60
N ILE A 71 -10.76 -2.83 -11.30
CA ILE A 71 -9.34 -3.19 -11.36
C ILE A 71 -8.81 -3.07 -9.94
N GLY A 72 -8.54 -4.20 -9.30
CA GLY A 72 -8.16 -4.28 -7.89
C GLY A 72 -7.62 -5.65 -7.51
N SER A 73 -7.21 -5.78 -6.26
CA SER A 73 -6.87 -7.05 -5.62
C SER A 73 -8.02 -7.51 -4.74
N GLU A 74 -8.20 -8.82 -4.62
CA GLU A 74 -9.12 -9.44 -3.67
C GLU A 74 -8.42 -9.88 -2.38
N GLU A 75 -7.10 -9.69 -2.27
CA GLU A 75 -6.33 -9.97 -1.06
C GLU A 75 -6.65 -8.94 0.02
N MET A 76 -7.59 -9.28 0.89
CA MET A 76 -8.04 -8.42 2.00
C MET A 76 -7.13 -8.53 3.19
N VAL A 77 -6.67 -7.38 3.69
CA VAL A 77 -5.89 -7.29 4.92
C VAL A 77 -6.42 -6.21 5.84
N THR A 78 -6.23 -6.38 7.14
CA THR A 78 -6.42 -5.31 8.11
C THR A 78 -5.24 -4.33 8.06
N ILE A 79 -5.41 -3.12 8.57
CA ILE A 79 -4.29 -2.18 8.70
C ILE A 79 -3.22 -2.74 9.64
N ASN A 80 -3.61 -3.46 10.69
CA ASN A 80 -2.65 -4.16 11.56
C ASN A 80 -1.80 -5.18 10.77
N GLN A 81 -2.42 -6.00 9.92
CA GLN A 81 -1.72 -6.96 9.06
C GLN A 81 -0.81 -6.25 8.03
N LEU A 82 -1.23 -5.09 7.53
CA LEU A 82 -0.39 -4.31 6.62
C LEU A 82 0.89 -3.82 7.32
N VAL A 83 0.78 -3.37 8.58
CA VAL A 83 1.95 -3.02 9.42
C VAL A 83 2.85 -4.24 9.63
N ASP A 84 2.27 -5.39 9.99
CA ASP A 84 3.03 -6.63 10.20
C ASP A 84 3.76 -7.07 8.93
N THR A 85 3.13 -6.92 7.76
CA THR A 85 3.75 -7.21 6.46
C THR A 85 4.93 -6.29 6.18
N ALA A 86 4.78 -4.98 6.42
CA ALA A 86 5.87 -4.03 6.21
C ALA A 86 7.03 -4.26 7.20
N ALA A 87 6.73 -4.54 8.46
CA ALA A 87 7.72 -4.87 9.48
C ALA A 87 8.49 -6.15 9.13
N LYS A 88 7.79 -7.20 8.68
CA LYS A 88 8.40 -8.44 8.18
C LYS A 88 9.34 -8.18 7.00
N VAL A 89 8.92 -7.37 6.03
CA VAL A 89 9.74 -6.99 4.87
C VAL A 89 11.00 -6.24 5.30
N ALA A 90 10.89 -5.36 6.29
CA ALA A 90 12.01 -4.61 6.84
C ALA A 90 12.94 -5.43 7.75
N GLY A 91 12.51 -6.64 8.16
CA GLY A 91 13.21 -7.45 9.14
C GLY A 91 13.21 -6.87 10.55
N LYS A 92 12.20 -6.04 10.87
CA LYS A 92 12.05 -5.34 12.15
C LYS A 92 10.87 -5.89 12.96
N LYS A 93 10.95 -5.77 14.28
CA LYS A 93 9.82 -5.95 15.19
C LYS A 93 9.23 -4.57 15.46
N ILE A 94 7.98 -4.37 15.12
CA ILE A 94 7.30 -3.08 15.27
C ILE A 94 6.05 -3.27 16.11
N ASP A 95 5.96 -2.52 17.18
CA ASP A 95 4.76 -2.43 18.00
C ASP A 95 3.75 -1.44 17.41
N LYS A 96 2.48 -1.64 17.70
CA LYS A 96 1.38 -0.81 17.21
C LYS A 96 0.69 -0.11 18.36
N LYS A 97 0.66 1.23 18.32
CA LYS A 97 -0.12 2.06 19.24
C LYS A 97 -1.38 2.54 18.52
N HIS A 98 -2.52 2.03 18.94
CA HIS A 98 -3.80 2.49 18.40
C HIS A 98 -4.17 3.84 19.01
N ILE A 99 -4.49 4.80 18.15
CA ILE A 99 -4.87 6.17 18.54
C ILE A 99 -6.18 6.56 17.88
N ASP A 100 -6.88 7.53 18.47
CA ASP A 100 -8.10 8.08 17.87
C ASP A 100 -7.80 8.71 16.52
N GLY A 101 -8.69 8.47 15.55
CA GLY A 101 -8.55 8.98 14.20
C GLY A 101 -9.71 8.56 13.29
N PRO A 102 -9.79 9.11 12.08
CA PRO A 102 -10.85 8.79 11.15
C PRO A 102 -10.76 7.34 10.69
N LEU A 103 -11.77 6.54 11.01
CA LEU A 103 -11.83 5.12 10.64
C LEU A 103 -12.22 4.91 9.17
N GLY A 104 -12.95 5.86 8.58
CA GLY A 104 -13.49 5.72 7.24
C GLY A 104 -14.42 4.50 7.10
N VAL A 105 -14.44 3.89 5.91
CA VAL A 105 -15.24 2.69 5.63
C VAL A 105 -14.60 1.48 6.32
N ARG A 106 -15.41 0.66 7.01
CA ARG A 106 -14.94 -0.52 7.76
C ARG A 106 -14.25 -1.56 6.89
N GLY A 107 -14.76 -1.80 5.68
CA GLY A 107 -14.19 -2.74 4.73
C GLY A 107 -14.46 -2.33 3.29
N ARG A 108 -13.49 -2.53 2.42
CA ARG A 108 -13.64 -2.36 0.97
C ARG A 108 -12.76 -3.36 0.25
N ASN A 109 -13.37 -4.07 -0.71
CA ASN A 109 -12.70 -5.05 -1.55
C ASN A 109 -13.04 -4.82 -3.02
N SER A 110 -12.27 -5.41 -3.93
CA SER A 110 -12.61 -5.59 -5.34
C SER A 110 -13.36 -6.92 -5.52
N ASN A 111 -14.24 -6.96 -6.49
CA ASN A 111 -14.69 -8.20 -7.09
C ASN A 111 -14.16 -8.22 -8.54
N ASN A 112 -13.37 -9.20 -8.87
CA ASN A 112 -12.67 -9.31 -10.13
C ASN A 112 -13.33 -10.30 -11.11
N ASP A 113 -14.53 -10.83 -10.83
CA ASP A 113 -15.18 -11.81 -11.70
C ASP A 113 -15.41 -11.28 -13.11
N LEU A 114 -15.82 -10.01 -13.24
CA LEU A 114 -16.07 -9.41 -14.54
C LEU A 114 -14.79 -9.22 -15.34
N ILE A 115 -13.71 -8.70 -14.73
CA ILE A 115 -12.45 -8.48 -15.46
C ILE A 115 -11.80 -9.80 -15.86
N ARG A 116 -11.91 -10.84 -15.02
CA ARG A 116 -11.47 -12.21 -15.38
C ARG A 116 -12.20 -12.72 -16.60
N LYS A 117 -13.53 -12.56 -16.62
CA LYS A 117 -14.38 -13.04 -17.70
C LYS A 117 -14.13 -12.29 -19.00
N GLU A 118 -14.09 -10.97 -18.96
CA GLU A 118 -14.08 -10.14 -20.18
C GLU A 118 -12.64 -9.93 -20.73
N LEU A 119 -11.63 -9.84 -19.86
CA LEU A 119 -10.26 -9.51 -20.25
C LEU A 119 -9.26 -10.64 -19.98
N GLY A 120 -9.68 -11.75 -19.38
CA GLY A 120 -8.77 -12.84 -19.00
C GLY A 120 -7.65 -12.38 -18.07
N TRP A 121 -7.88 -11.31 -17.30
CA TRP A 121 -6.89 -10.76 -16.38
C TRP A 121 -7.25 -11.06 -14.91
N ASP A 122 -6.24 -11.35 -14.14
CA ASP A 122 -6.28 -11.35 -12.67
C ASP A 122 -4.94 -10.85 -12.15
N TYR A 123 -4.91 -10.33 -10.92
CA TYR A 123 -3.67 -9.96 -10.28
C TYR A 123 -2.88 -11.23 -9.91
N SER A 124 -1.56 -11.12 -9.95
CA SER A 124 -0.64 -12.22 -9.63
C SER A 124 0.33 -11.87 -8.50
N MET A 125 0.58 -10.58 -8.30
CA MET A 125 1.51 -10.10 -7.28
C MET A 125 0.84 -10.08 -5.91
N THR A 126 1.47 -10.73 -4.93
CA THR A 126 1.03 -10.69 -3.54
C THR A 126 1.26 -9.32 -2.92
N LEU A 127 0.48 -8.97 -1.90
CA LEU A 127 0.68 -7.73 -1.14
C LEU A 127 2.10 -7.64 -0.57
N GLU A 128 2.63 -8.73 -0.02
CA GLU A 128 3.98 -8.76 0.56
C GLU A 128 5.06 -8.38 -0.46
N GLU A 129 4.98 -8.91 -1.68
CA GLU A 129 5.95 -8.57 -2.72
C GLU A 129 5.81 -7.11 -3.18
N GLY A 130 4.59 -6.61 -3.33
CA GLY A 130 4.34 -5.19 -3.62
C GLY A 130 4.87 -4.27 -2.53
N ILE A 131 4.65 -4.61 -1.25
CA ILE A 131 5.20 -3.90 -0.10
C ILE A 131 6.74 -3.92 -0.12
N ARG A 132 7.36 -5.06 -0.43
CA ARG A 132 8.81 -5.20 -0.55
C ARG A 132 9.40 -4.22 -1.57
N ARG A 133 8.81 -4.14 -2.76
CA ARG A 133 9.26 -3.23 -3.82
C ARG A 133 9.08 -1.76 -3.42
N THR A 134 7.94 -1.43 -2.82
CA THR A 134 7.62 -0.08 -2.35
C THR A 134 8.56 0.34 -1.21
N TYR A 135 8.77 -0.53 -0.22
CA TYR A 135 9.67 -0.29 0.90
C TYR A 135 11.12 -0.05 0.43
N ASN A 136 11.63 -0.92 -0.44
CA ASN A 136 12.98 -0.78 -0.99
C ASN A 136 13.16 0.51 -1.79
N TRP A 137 12.12 0.95 -2.50
CA TRP A 137 12.14 2.24 -3.20
C TRP A 137 12.17 3.39 -2.19
N ILE A 138 11.31 3.40 -1.18
CA ILE A 138 11.29 4.43 -0.13
C ILE A 138 12.65 4.51 0.58
N MET A 139 13.28 3.38 0.90
CA MET A 139 14.61 3.37 1.51
C MET A 139 15.66 4.07 0.62
N ARG A 140 15.57 3.92 -0.71
CA ARG A 140 16.46 4.64 -1.64
C ARG A 140 16.17 6.13 -1.69
N GLU A 141 14.90 6.53 -1.65
CA GLU A 141 14.54 7.95 -1.61
C GLU A 141 15.03 8.60 -0.30
N ILE A 142 14.81 7.97 0.85
CA ILE A 142 15.36 8.44 2.14
C ILE A 142 16.89 8.60 2.07
N ALA A 143 17.59 7.63 1.49
CA ALA A 143 19.04 7.71 1.36
C ALA A 143 19.50 8.88 0.46
N LYS A 144 18.75 9.22 -0.59
CA LYS A 144 19.03 10.40 -1.43
C LYS A 144 18.82 11.70 -0.65
N ASP A 145 17.66 11.84 0.03
CA ASP A 145 17.33 13.03 0.80
C ASP A 145 18.41 13.31 1.87
N VAL A 146 18.89 12.26 2.55
CA VAL A 146 20.00 12.38 3.52
C VAL A 146 21.30 12.85 2.86
N MET A 147 21.63 12.35 1.66
CA MET A 147 22.83 12.76 0.93
C MET A 147 22.76 14.20 0.41
N GLU A 148 21.56 14.68 0.09
CA GLU A 148 21.29 16.04 -0.37
C GLU A 148 21.11 17.04 0.80
N GLY A 149 21.15 16.56 2.06
CA GLY A 149 21.00 17.38 3.26
C GLY A 149 19.56 17.78 3.56
N GLU A 150 18.59 17.17 2.90
CA GLU A 150 17.18 17.31 3.19
C GLU A 150 16.79 16.36 4.32
N VAL A 151 16.52 16.91 5.50
CA VAL A 151 15.97 16.12 6.63
C VAL A 151 14.48 15.98 6.44
N VAL A 152 14.05 14.87 5.90
CA VAL A 152 12.63 14.49 5.91
C VAL A 152 12.31 13.93 7.30
N GLU A 153 11.75 14.77 8.18
CA GLU A 153 11.29 14.31 9.48
C GLU A 153 10.21 13.23 9.31
N PRO A 154 10.18 12.21 10.18
CA PRO A 154 9.15 11.17 10.18
C PRO A 154 7.82 11.71 10.69
N VAL A 155 7.26 12.71 10.02
CA VAL A 155 6.01 13.36 10.43
C VAL A 155 4.82 12.67 9.79
N GLY A 156 3.85 12.34 10.60
CA GLY A 156 2.49 12.01 10.18
C GLY A 156 1.96 10.71 10.72
N THR A 157 0.90 10.87 11.46
CA THR A 157 -0.03 9.82 11.88
C THR A 157 -0.83 9.36 10.65
N ILE A 158 -1.05 8.06 10.48
CA ILE A 158 -1.97 7.50 9.46
C ILE A 158 -3.36 7.42 10.03
#